data_7a322b50698c9c32478bba9413bd1bb5
#
_entry.id   7a322b50698c9c32478bba9413bd1bb5
#
_cell.length_a   1.000
_cell.length_b   1.000
_cell.length_c   1.000
_cell.angle_alpha   90.00
_cell.angle_beta   90.00
_cell.angle_gamma   90.00
#
_symmetry.space_group_name_H-M   'P 1'
#
loop_
_entity.id
_entity.type
_entity.pdbx_description
1 polymer ?
#
loop_
_entity_poly.entity_id
_entity_poly.type
_entity_poly.pdbx_seq_one_letter_code
_entity_poly.pdbx_strand_id
1 'polypeptide(L)'
;MSLVKLLKKRNKKILFTTPSHSQNFALYNPLKSMYKFDISETEAHNPTEALLKAQDRAKKIYKTKSTLFLTNGSTSGIIASILTCVNKDDKVLIWKDAHPCHANAVKLAGAEPVFYDLEID
;
A
#
# COMPACT_ATOMS: atom_id res chain seq x y z
N MET A 1 -11.09 14.56 -12.20
CA MET A 1 -9.77 14.56 -12.90
C MET A 1 -9.05 13.28 -12.55
N SER A 2 -8.27 12.66 -13.46
CA SER A 2 -7.51 11.46 -13.09
C SER A 2 -6.27 11.84 -12.28
N LEU A 3 -5.77 10.91 -11.42
CA LEU A 3 -4.57 11.12 -10.60
C LEU A 3 -3.36 11.55 -11.48
N VAL A 4 -3.15 10.88 -12.62
CA VAL A 4 -2.05 11.22 -13.55
C VAL A 4 -2.17 12.65 -14.08
N LYS A 5 -3.38 13.11 -14.42
CA LYS A 5 -3.60 14.50 -14.88
C LYS A 5 -3.33 15.50 -13.77
N LEU A 6 -3.71 15.18 -12.53
CA LEU A 6 -3.43 16.00 -11.37
C LEU A 6 -1.92 16.15 -11.15
N LEU A 7 -1.19 15.05 -11.10
CA LEU A 7 0.27 15.02 -10.92
C LEU A 7 0.98 15.83 -12.01
N LYS A 8 0.60 15.67 -13.29
CA LYS A 8 1.16 16.46 -14.40
C LYS A 8 0.89 17.96 -14.26
N LYS A 9 -0.28 18.34 -13.72
CA LYS A 9 -0.62 19.75 -13.48
C LYS A 9 0.21 20.35 -12.34
N ARG A 10 0.42 19.60 -11.26
CA ARG A 10 1.20 20.03 -10.08
C ARG A 10 2.69 20.15 -10.37
N ASN A 11 3.23 19.32 -11.26
CA ASN A 11 4.62 19.34 -11.64
C ASN A 11 5.16 20.69 -12.21
N LYS A 12 4.24 21.61 -12.53
CA LYS A 12 4.59 22.96 -13.01
C LYS A 12 4.71 24.01 -11.89
N LYS A 13 4.45 23.62 -10.63
CA LYS A 13 4.48 24.53 -9.48
C LYS A 13 5.79 24.41 -8.73
N ILE A 14 6.28 25.51 -8.18
CA ILE A 14 7.36 25.50 -7.18
C ILE A 14 6.72 25.00 -5.88
N LEU A 15 7.24 23.89 -5.35
CA LEU A 15 6.71 23.24 -4.18
C LEU A 15 7.58 23.56 -2.95
N PHE A 16 6.95 24.09 -1.91
CA PHE A 16 7.52 24.26 -0.57
C PHE A 16 6.94 23.20 0.37
N THR A 17 7.13 21.92 -0.03
CA THR A 17 6.60 20.77 0.72
C THR A 17 7.72 19.80 1.07
N THR A 18 7.47 18.92 2.02
CA THR A 18 8.27 17.72 2.19
C THR A 18 7.88 16.67 1.14
N PRO A 19 8.84 15.92 0.59
CA PRO A 19 10.27 15.95 0.86
C PRO A 19 10.95 17.19 0.28
N SER A 20 11.98 17.67 0.97
CA SER A 20 12.64 18.96 0.72
C SER A 20 13.56 19.00 -0.51
N HIS A 21 13.49 17.99 -1.41
CA HIS A 21 14.25 18.02 -2.66
C HIS A 21 13.78 19.13 -3.62
N SER A 22 12.66 19.79 -3.33
CA SER A 22 12.04 20.86 -4.12
C SER A 22 11.98 20.57 -5.63
N GLN A 23 11.94 19.28 -5.98
CA GLN A 23 12.06 18.79 -7.37
C GLN A 23 13.33 19.28 -8.08
N ASN A 24 14.40 19.61 -7.33
CA ASN A 24 15.66 20.06 -7.89
C ASN A 24 16.41 18.90 -8.52
N PHE A 25 16.40 18.87 -9.84
CA PHE A 25 16.90 17.78 -10.67
C PHE A 25 18.37 17.88 -11.04
N ALA A 26 19.06 18.92 -10.58
CA ALA A 26 20.48 19.09 -10.87
C ALA A 26 21.35 18.00 -10.24
N LEU A 27 20.88 17.39 -9.15
CA LEU A 27 21.63 16.43 -8.34
C LEU A 27 21.47 14.96 -8.75
N TYR A 28 20.37 14.58 -9.45
CA TYR A 28 20.09 13.16 -9.75
C TYR A 28 19.42 12.94 -11.10
N ASN A 29 20.21 12.80 -12.13
CA ASN A 29 19.74 12.67 -13.51
C ASN A 29 18.89 11.40 -13.81
N PRO A 30 19.21 10.17 -13.32
CA PRO A 30 18.42 8.99 -13.67
C PRO A 30 17.03 8.94 -13.01
N LEU A 31 16.84 9.60 -11.87
CA LEU A 31 15.60 9.57 -11.08
C LEU A 31 14.73 10.82 -11.27
N LYS A 32 15.12 11.70 -12.15
CA LYS A 32 14.46 12.98 -12.42
C LYS A 32 12.95 12.87 -12.65
N SER A 33 12.52 11.84 -13.36
CA SER A 33 11.10 11.64 -13.67
C SER A 33 10.26 11.19 -12.46
N MET A 34 10.88 10.51 -11.49
CA MET A 34 10.19 9.99 -10.30
C MET A 34 9.92 11.09 -9.26
N TYR A 35 10.88 11.96 -9.00
CA TYR A 35 10.72 13.08 -8.06
C TYR A 35 9.63 14.07 -8.45
N LYS A 36 9.30 14.13 -9.74
CA LYS A 36 8.22 14.99 -10.22
C LYS A 36 6.85 14.61 -9.69
N PHE A 37 6.68 13.38 -9.23
CA PHE A 37 5.41 12.85 -8.75
C PHE A 37 5.36 12.71 -7.23
N ASP A 38 6.47 13.02 -6.55
CA ASP A 38 6.53 13.06 -5.11
C ASP A 38 6.00 14.41 -4.60
N ILE A 39 4.71 14.48 -4.41
CA ILE A 39 3.99 15.68 -3.99
C ILE A 39 2.97 15.34 -2.91
N SER A 40 2.82 16.23 -1.94
CA SER A 40 1.72 16.20 -0.97
C SER A 40 0.44 16.69 -1.61
N GLU A 41 -0.44 15.78 -1.98
CA GLU A 41 -1.72 16.14 -2.61
C GLU A 41 -2.93 15.73 -1.77
N THR A 42 -2.82 14.59 -1.07
CA THR A 42 -3.90 14.06 -0.23
C THR A 42 -3.34 13.09 0.78
N GLU A 43 -4.03 12.93 1.89
CA GLU A 43 -3.67 11.96 2.91
C GLU A 43 -4.11 10.56 2.49
N ALA A 44 -3.22 9.58 2.55
CA ALA A 44 -3.50 8.22 2.10
C ALA A 44 -4.56 7.52 2.96
N HIS A 45 -4.60 7.82 4.27
CA HIS A 45 -5.59 7.27 5.21
C HIS A 45 -6.94 8.00 5.19
N ASN A 46 -6.99 9.20 4.61
CA ASN A 46 -8.21 9.96 4.38
C ASN A 46 -8.24 10.48 2.93
N PRO A 47 -8.38 9.59 1.96
CA PRO A 47 -8.25 9.93 0.55
C PRO A 47 -9.38 10.83 0.09
N THR A 48 -9.04 11.87 -0.66
CA THR A 48 -9.99 12.79 -1.27
C THR A 48 -9.79 12.85 -2.79
N GLU A 49 -10.74 13.44 -3.49
CA GLU A 49 -10.65 13.77 -4.92
C GLU A 49 -10.04 12.70 -5.84
N ALA A 50 -8.81 12.93 -6.30
CA ALA A 50 -8.19 12.10 -7.33
C ALA A 50 -7.77 10.73 -6.79
N LEU A 51 -7.33 10.65 -5.53
CA LEU A 51 -6.95 9.40 -4.89
C LEU A 51 -8.19 8.54 -4.61
N LEU A 52 -9.25 9.13 -4.08
CA LEU A 52 -10.53 8.45 -3.89
C LEU A 52 -11.08 7.90 -5.20
N LYS A 53 -11.05 8.68 -6.29
CA LYS A 53 -11.45 8.22 -7.63
C LYS A 53 -10.58 7.08 -8.16
N ALA A 54 -9.29 7.06 -7.82
CA ALA A 54 -8.39 5.97 -8.20
C ALA A 54 -8.74 4.68 -7.43
N GLN A 55 -9.03 4.77 -6.13
CA GLN A 55 -9.50 3.64 -5.31
C GLN A 55 -10.85 3.10 -5.81
N ASP A 56 -11.81 3.98 -6.13
CA ASP A 56 -13.10 3.59 -6.69
C ASP A 56 -12.97 2.89 -8.04
N ARG A 57 -12.02 3.30 -8.87
CA ARG A 57 -11.73 2.61 -10.12
C ARG A 57 -11.13 1.22 -9.88
N ALA A 58 -10.18 1.08 -8.96
CA ALA A 58 -9.63 -0.21 -8.58
C ALA A 58 -10.72 -1.14 -8.00
N LYS A 59 -11.57 -0.64 -7.11
CA LYS A 59 -12.74 -1.35 -6.59
C LYS A 59 -13.61 -1.94 -7.71
N LYS A 60 -13.90 -1.18 -8.77
CA LYS A 60 -14.69 -1.66 -9.91
C LYS A 60 -13.97 -2.73 -10.71
N ILE A 61 -12.65 -2.56 -10.95
CA ILE A 61 -11.84 -3.52 -11.71
C ILE A 61 -11.75 -4.86 -10.96
N TYR A 62 -11.46 -4.82 -9.67
CA TYR A 62 -11.29 -6.02 -8.83
C TYR A 62 -12.61 -6.56 -8.27
N LYS A 63 -13.75 -5.89 -8.55
CA LYS A 63 -15.09 -6.27 -8.07
C LYS A 63 -15.14 -6.45 -6.55
N THR A 64 -14.45 -5.59 -5.81
CA THR A 64 -14.40 -5.61 -4.35
C THR A 64 -15.43 -4.66 -3.74
N LYS A 65 -15.78 -4.86 -2.47
CA LYS A 65 -16.65 -3.95 -1.71
C LYS A 65 -15.95 -2.60 -1.45
N SER A 66 -14.65 -2.64 -1.22
CA SER A 66 -13.81 -1.45 -1.04
C SER A 66 -12.38 -1.77 -1.49
N THR A 67 -11.59 -0.74 -1.80
CA THR A 67 -10.17 -0.88 -2.11
C THR A 67 -9.43 0.27 -1.47
N LEU A 68 -8.37 -0.04 -0.73
CA LEU A 68 -7.50 0.94 -0.08
C LEU A 68 -6.08 0.79 -0.63
N PHE A 69 -5.45 1.91 -0.96
CA PHE A 69 -4.04 1.92 -1.33
C PHE A 69 -3.18 2.03 -0.07
N LEU A 70 -2.29 1.07 0.10
CA LEU A 70 -1.39 1.03 1.25
C LEU A 70 -0.16 1.92 1.00
N THR A 71 0.29 2.63 2.04
CA THR A 71 1.50 3.46 2.02
C THR A 71 2.67 2.85 2.79
N ASN A 72 2.39 1.85 3.64
CA ASN A 72 3.39 1.22 4.52
C ASN A 72 3.80 -0.17 4.02
N GLY A 73 3.66 -0.42 2.72
CA GLY A 73 3.96 -1.73 2.12
C GLY A 73 2.87 -2.79 2.36
N SER A 74 2.93 -3.87 1.58
CA SER A 74 1.96 -4.97 1.66
C SER A 74 1.96 -5.69 3.02
N THR A 75 3.09 -5.71 3.71
CA THR A 75 3.20 -6.31 5.05
C THR A 75 2.23 -5.70 6.04
N SER A 76 2.06 -4.37 6.04
CA SER A 76 1.10 -3.71 6.93
C SER A 76 -0.34 -4.10 6.63
N GLY A 77 -0.68 -4.26 5.36
CA GLY A 77 -2.01 -4.74 4.94
C GLY A 77 -2.26 -6.18 5.35
N ILE A 78 -1.28 -7.07 5.20
CA ILE A 78 -1.37 -8.47 5.63
C ILE A 78 -1.59 -8.54 7.15
N ILE A 79 -0.80 -7.81 7.92
CA ILE A 79 -0.93 -7.76 9.39
C ILE A 79 -2.32 -7.25 9.78
N ALA A 80 -2.76 -6.13 9.23
CA ALA A 80 -4.08 -5.57 9.52
C ALA A 80 -5.22 -6.54 9.17
N SER A 81 -5.13 -7.22 8.02
CA SER A 81 -6.14 -8.20 7.60
C SER A 81 -6.22 -9.38 8.56
N ILE A 82 -5.08 -9.94 8.96
CA ILE A 82 -5.03 -11.08 9.89
C ILE A 82 -5.56 -10.66 11.26
N LEU A 83 -5.12 -9.52 11.81
CA LEU A 83 -5.60 -9.03 13.10
C LEU A 83 -7.11 -8.73 13.12
N THR A 84 -7.71 -8.45 11.96
CA THR A 84 -9.15 -8.20 11.86
C THR A 84 -9.97 -9.48 11.79
N CYS A 85 -9.41 -10.57 11.24
CA CYS A 85 -10.12 -11.81 10.95
C CYS A 85 -9.84 -12.95 11.94
N VAL A 86 -8.75 -12.86 12.70
CA VAL A 86 -8.23 -13.94 13.55
C VAL A 86 -8.39 -13.55 15.02
N ASN A 87 -8.96 -14.45 15.82
CA ASN A 87 -9.10 -14.28 17.26
C ASN A 87 -7.98 -15.01 18.01
N LYS A 88 -7.85 -14.65 19.28
CA LYS A 88 -6.97 -15.38 20.19
C LYS A 88 -7.36 -16.88 20.24
N ASP A 89 -6.34 -17.74 20.29
CA ASP A 89 -6.45 -19.20 20.33
C ASP A 89 -7.00 -19.86 19.04
N ASP A 90 -7.24 -19.09 17.97
CA ASP A 90 -7.55 -19.66 16.65
C ASP A 90 -6.32 -20.40 16.07
N LYS A 91 -6.58 -21.39 15.19
CA LYS A 91 -5.56 -22.06 14.38
C LYS A 91 -5.64 -21.58 12.95
N VAL A 92 -4.51 -21.07 12.43
CA VAL A 92 -4.43 -20.49 11.09
C VAL A 92 -3.49 -21.29 10.22
N LEU A 93 -4.00 -21.87 9.14
CA LEU A 93 -3.20 -22.59 8.17
C LEU A 93 -2.35 -21.61 7.33
N ILE A 94 -1.06 -21.85 7.29
CA ILE A 94 -0.10 -21.04 6.55
C ILE A 94 0.77 -21.96 5.70
N TRP A 95 0.91 -21.64 4.40
CA TRP A 95 1.89 -22.32 3.57
C TRP A 95 3.31 -22.07 4.10
N LYS A 96 4.12 -23.15 4.20
CA LYS A 96 5.46 -23.09 4.85
C LYS A 96 6.38 -22.04 4.22
N ASP A 97 6.30 -21.84 2.90
CA ASP A 97 7.11 -20.86 2.17
C ASP A 97 6.45 -19.47 2.03
N ALA A 98 5.35 -19.22 2.76
CA ALA A 98 4.75 -17.92 2.81
C ALA A 98 5.68 -16.88 3.46
N HIS A 99 5.56 -15.62 3.05
CA HIS A 99 6.35 -14.55 3.65
C HIS A 99 6.17 -14.52 5.19
N PRO A 100 7.23 -14.35 5.99
CA PRO A 100 7.20 -14.45 7.45
C PRO A 100 6.18 -13.55 8.14
N CYS A 101 5.75 -12.46 7.49
CA CYS A 101 4.75 -11.55 8.06
C CYS A 101 3.40 -12.23 8.36
N HIS A 102 3.02 -13.31 7.65
CA HIS A 102 1.80 -14.07 7.91
C HIS A 102 1.84 -14.74 9.28
N ALA A 103 2.89 -15.54 9.53
CA ALA A 103 3.07 -16.21 10.80
C ALA A 103 3.24 -15.24 11.98
N ASN A 104 3.96 -14.14 11.75
CA ASN A 104 4.13 -13.10 12.75
C ASN A 104 2.81 -12.40 13.09
N ALA A 105 1.97 -12.14 12.10
CA ALA A 105 0.66 -11.52 12.32
C ALA A 105 -0.29 -12.46 13.08
N VAL A 106 -0.28 -13.76 12.78
CA VAL A 106 -1.07 -14.78 13.51
C VAL A 106 -0.65 -14.84 14.96
N LYS A 107 0.65 -14.89 15.24
CA LYS A 107 1.19 -14.84 16.61
C LYS A 107 0.81 -13.54 17.33
N LEU A 108 0.85 -12.41 16.63
CA LEU A 108 0.47 -11.11 17.17
C LEU A 108 -1.03 -11.07 17.55
N ALA A 109 -1.88 -11.78 16.81
CA ALA A 109 -3.30 -11.96 17.14
C ALA A 109 -3.53 -12.89 18.36
N GLY A 110 -2.48 -13.51 18.89
CA GLY A 110 -2.61 -14.52 19.96
C GLY A 110 -3.09 -15.89 19.47
N ALA A 111 -2.95 -16.15 18.18
CA ALA A 111 -3.36 -17.39 17.52
C ALA A 111 -2.16 -18.31 17.22
N GLU A 112 -2.44 -19.54 16.83
CA GLU A 112 -1.44 -20.57 16.51
C GLU A 112 -1.27 -20.69 14.97
N PRO A 113 -0.07 -20.41 14.41
CA PRO A 113 0.18 -20.69 13.00
C PRO A 113 0.45 -22.18 12.80
N VAL A 114 -0.34 -22.82 11.94
CA VAL A 114 -0.18 -24.22 11.53
C VAL A 114 0.37 -24.24 10.11
N PHE A 115 1.57 -24.81 9.92
CA PHE A 115 2.20 -24.82 8.60
C PHE A 115 1.83 -26.09 7.82
N TYR A 116 1.59 -25.90 6.53
CA TYR A 116 1.39 -27.00 5.59
C TYR A 116 2.33 -26.88 4.40
N ASP A 117 2.60 -28.02 3.77
CA ASP A 117 3.35 -28.11 2.53
C ASP A 117 2.42 -28.41 1.36
N LEU A 118 2.80 -27.96 0.17
CA LEU A 118 2.18 -28.37 -1.08
C LEU A 118 3.01 -29.50 -1.65
N GLU A 119 2.46 -30.70 -1.71
CA GLU A 119 3.01 -31.77 -2.53
C GLU A 119 2.74 -31.39 -4.00
N ILE A 120 3.80 -31.15 -4.75
CA ILE A 120 3.71 -30.90 -6.19
C ILE A 120 4.06 -32.24 -6.85
N ASP A 121 3.06 -32.90 -7.45
CA ASP A 121 3.24 -34.08 -8.30
C ASP A 121 4.00 -33.72 -9.59
#